data_7d5be15ced4c07f5dbbaaeb48cc4a675
#
_entry.id   7d5be15ced4c07f5dbbaaeb48cc4a675
#
_cell.length_a   1.000
_cell.length_b   1.000
_cell.length_c   1.000
_cell.angle_alpha   90.00
_cell.angle_beta   90.00
_cell.angle_gamma   90.00
#
_symmetry.space_group_name_H-M   'P 1'
#
loop_
_entity.id
_entity.type
_entity.pdbx_description
1 polymer ?
#
loop_
_entity_poly.entity_id
_entity_poly.type
_entity_poly.pdbx_seq_one_letter_code
_entity_poly.pdbx_strand_id
1 'polypeptide(L)'
;MPFIVFVVLILIPFPAVAGEIDFLPEHPGKFSAPVSTHIKLNKTESAAFKSNLERLRNLLAKQPVFTPPRGVEIIGYFRPNDEQPKNTRVPIPGFGYLRFHFYQLGRKTGKPFHICCTTDEIFATVNDPGMGFDMFSATEFPTKVLYEPLQVGELAGFPLFRLQNGNETIVLSRRKGPFWIPLTREEYVKGRLAHWQKEAAKSPPQDTITPQIVRNHQAALAAMSPEERRMQARYYPADPMEPTLAPVGSDEGQPLVRVDPAWFDPKLPRSAFQLITLKFSYTGNLQHEAPGPTEAGDVSPYRVWQALHTSDWGEISGALTDK
;
A
#
# COMPACT_ATOMS: atom_id res chain seq x y z
N MET A 1 -11.78 58.23 -38.04
CA MET A 1 -12.32 57.95 -36.68
C MET A 1 -12.71 56.51 -36.65
N PRO A 2 -12.01 55.64 -35.94
CA PRO A 2 -12.41 54.23 -35.78
C PRO A 2 -13.37 54.12 -34.56
N PHE A 3 -14.50 53.48 -34.80
CA PHE A 3 -15.46 53.09 -33.77
C PHE A 3 -14.90 51.89 -33.01
N ILE A 4 -14.65 52.06 -31.70
CA ILE A 4 -14.33 50.97 -30.77
C ILE A 4 -15.64 50.43 -30.21
N VAL A 5 -16.00 49.20 -30.60
CA VAL A 5 -17.13 48.48 -30.02
C VAL A 5 -16.66 47.80 -28.74
N PHE A 6 -17.12 48.28 -27.59
CA PHE A 6 -16.97 47.63 -26.30
C PHE A 6 -17.96 46.47 -26.21
N VAL A 7 -17.51 45.23 -26.26
CA VAL A 7 -18.30 44.06 -25.91
C VAL A 7 -18.22 43.91 -24.39
N VAL A 8 -19.29 44.28 -23.69
CA VAL A 8 -19.48 44.04 -22.26
C VAL A 8 -19.89 42.55 -22.11
N LEU A 9 -18.97 41.70 -21.72
CA LEU A 9 -19.29 40.35 -21.28
C LEU A 9 -19.95 40.42 -19.88
N ILE A 10 -21.26 40.28 -19.85
CA ILE A 10 -22.02 40.10 -18.62
C ILE A 10 -21.77 38.67 -18.15
N LEU A 11 -20.84 38.49 -17.21
CA LEU A 11 -20.71 37.28 -16.43
C LEU A 11 -21.95 37.14 -15.55
N ILE A 12 -22.92 36.37 -16.02
CA ILE A 12 -24.05 35.95 -15.18
C ILE A 12 -23.44 34.92 -14.22
N PRO A 13 -23.40 35.17 -12.91
CA PRO A 13 -23.03 34.11 -11.97
C PRO A 13 -24.13 33.06 -12.04
N PHE A 14 -23.86 31.93 -12.67
CA PHE A 14 -24.68 30.76 -12.45
C PHE A 14 -24.57 30.44 -10.96
N PRO A 15 -25.68 30.42 -10.22
CA PRO A 15 -25.65 29.87 -8.88
C PRO A 15 -25.23 28.41 -9.05
N ALA A 16 -24.05 28.09 -8.60
CA ALA A 16 -23.67 26.71 -8.33
C ALA A 16 -24.61 26.26 -7.21
N VAL A 17 -25.76 25.72 -7.58
CA VAL A 17 -26.57 24.92 -6.69
C VAL A 17 -25.81 23.61 -6.53
N ALA A 18 -24.75 23.65 -5.74
CA ALA A 18 -24.23 22.50 -5.05
C ALA A 18 -25.35 22.09 -4.10
N GLY A 19 -26.30 21.34 -4.62
CA GLY A 19 -27.37 20.85 -3.78
C GLY A 19 -26.76 19.90 -2.76
N GLU A 20 -27.06 20.15 -1.49
CA GLU A 20 -26.72 19.29 -0.38
C GLU A 20 -27.01 17.84 -0.77
N ILE A 21 -25.97 17.02 -0.75
CA ILE A 21 -26.11 15.59 -0.95
C ILE A 21 -26.53 15.04 0.41
N ASP A 22 -27.75 14.52 0.51
CA ASP A 22 -28.26 13.92 1.75
C ASP A 22 -27.52 12.60 2.03
N PHE A 23 -26.47 12.68 2.85
CA PHE A 23 -25.75 11.50 3.30
C PHE A 23 -26.50 10.76 4.38
N LEU A 24 -26.29 9.48 4.45
CA LEU A 24 -26.96 8.59 5.37
C LEU A 24 -25.92 7.90 6.27
N PRO A 25 -25.29 8.61 7.23
CA PRO A 25 -24.15 8.10 8.00
C PRO A 25 -24.51 6.91 8.90
N GLU A 26 -25.78 6.73 9.23
CA GLU A 26 -26.27 5.63 10.08
C GLU A 26 -27.04 4.57 9.30
N HIS A 27 -27.12 4.67 7.97
CA HIS A 27 -27.82 3.67 7.17
C HIS A 27 -27.11 2.30 7.30
N PRO A 28 -27.88 1.22 7.58
CA PRO A 28 -27.29 -0.11 7.66
C PRO A 28 -26.73 -0.55 6.31
N GLY A 29 -25.45 -0.83 6.27
CA GLY A 29 -24.78 -1.32 5.08
C GLY A 29 -24.55 -2.84 5.10
N LYS A 30 -23.80 -3.31 4.11
CA LYS A 30 -23.43 -4.72 3.97
C LYS A 30 -21.92 -4.86 3.89
N PHE A 31 -21.41 -5.97 4.40
CA PHE A 31 -20.03 -6.38 4.22
C PHE A 31 -20.00 -7.55 3.21
N SER A 32 -19.34 -7.36 2.08
CA SER A 32 -19.22 -8.34 1.01
C SER A 32 -17.78 -8.46 0.54
N ALA A 33 -17.08 -9.49 0.98
CA ALA A 33 -15.70 -9.76 0.62
C ALA A 33 -15.47 -11.27 0.37
N PRO A 34 -15.84 -11.79 -0.81
CA PRO A 34 -15.61 -13.19 -1.16
C PRO A 34 -14.12 -13.54 -1.20
N VAL A 35 -13.83 -14.80 -0.93
CA VAL A 35 -12.48 -15.37 -1.05
C VAL A 35 -12.40 -16.17 -2.34
N SER A 36 -11.44 -15.82 -3.20
CA SER A 36 -11.18 -16.49 -4.47
C SER A 36 -9.87 -17.26 -4.45
N THR A 37 -9.76 -18.32 -5.22
CA THR A 37 -8.56 -19.18 -5.31
C THR A 37 -8.12 -19.44 -6.74
N HIS A 38 -8.43 -18.54 -7.66
CA HIS A 38 -8.07 -18.70 -9.07
C HIS A 38 -6.56 -18.61 -9.31
N ILE A 39 -5.77 -19.59 -8.81
CA ILE A 39 -4.32 -19.61 -9.04
C ILE A 39 -3.79 -21.03 -9.20
N LYS A 40 -2.66 -21.14 -9.90
CA LYS A 40 -1.88 -22.36 -10.12
C LYS A 40 -1.13 -22.80 -8.85
N LEU A 41 -1.84 -23.09 -7.78
CA LEU A 41 -1.34 -23.79 -6.62
C LEU A 41 -1.72 -25.27 -6.70
N ASN A 42 -0.97 -26.13 -6.04
CA ASN A 42 -1.43 -27.50 -5.88
C ASN A 42 -2.71 -27.52 -5.01
N LYS A 43 -3.52 -28.57 -5.17
CA LYS A 43 -4.86 -28.64 -4.57
C LYS A 43 -4.83 -28.48 -3.04
N THR A 44 -3.85 -29.08 -2.38
CA THR A 44 -3.72 -29.05 -0.91
C THR A 44 -3.32 -27.67 -0.41
N GLU A 45 -2.29 -27.05 -1.01
CA GLU A 45 -1.88 -25.68 -0.66
C GLU A 45 -2.99 -24.66 -0.93
N SER A 46 -3.71 -24.81 -2.07
CA SER A 46 -4.82 -23.94 -2.42
C SER A 46 -5.95 -24.01 -1.39
N ALA A 47 -6.33 -25.21 -0.95
CA ALA A 47 -7.38 -25.40 0.05
C ALA A 47 -6.99 -24.81 1.42
N ALA A 48 -5.76 -25.09 1.87
CA ALA A 48 -5.25 -24.57 3.14
C ALA A 48 -5.11 -23.04 3.12
N PHE A 49 -4.57 -22.48 2.04
CA PHE A 49 -4.44 -21.02 1.91
C PHE A 49 -5.80 -20.31 1.85
N LYS A 50 -6.77 -20.90 1.12
CA LYS A 50 -8.14 -20.41 1.09
C LYS A 50 -8.76 -20.38 2.48
N SER A 51 -8.65 -21.47 3.24
CA SER A 51 -9.16 -21.54 4.61
C SER A 51 -8.56 -20.44 5.51
N ASN A 52 -7.25 -20.16 5.38
CA ASN A 52 -6.60 -19.09 6.13
C ASN A 52 -7.09 -17.69 5.69
N LEU A 53 -7.32 -17.46 4.40
CA LEU A 53 -7.92 -16.20 3.92
C LEU A 53 -9.36 -16.03 4.43
N GLU A 54 -10.15 -17.10 4.44
CA GLU A 54 -11.51 -17.10 4.98
C GLU A 54 -11.50 -16.80 6.48
N ARG A 55 -10.53 -17.36 7.22
CA ARG A 55 -10.34 -17.06 8.64
C ARG A 55 -10.03 -15.57 8.85
N LEU A 56 -9.06 -15.01 8.12
CA LEU A 56 -8.73 -13.58 8.21
C LEU A 56 -9.94 -12.71 7.89
N ARG A 57 -10.63 -12.99 6.78
CA ARG A 57 -11.84 -12.27 6.38
C ARG A 57 -12.92 -12.33 7.45
N ASN A 58 -13.14 -13.50 8.06
CA ASN A 58 -14.14 -13.68 9.10
C ASN A 58 -13.80 -12.94 10.40
N LEU A 59 -12.52 -12.89 10.78
CA LEU A 59 -12.06 -12.13 11.93
C LEU A 59 -12.24 -10.62 11.72
N LEU A 60 -11.94 -10.12 10.52
CA LEU A 60 -12.24 -8.73 10.17
C LEU A 60 -13.75 -8.47 10.19
N ALA A 61 -14.55 -9.33 9.57
CA ALA A 61 -16.01 -9.16 9.51
C ALA A 61 -16.69 -9.11 10.87
N LYS A 62 -16.12 -9.70 11.92
CA LYS A 62 -16.64 -9.64 13.28
C LYS A 62 -16.42 -8.30 13.99
N GLN A 63 -15.48 -7.50 13.51
CA GLN A 63 -15.15 -6.23 14.19
C GLN A 63 -16.34 -5.26 14.10
N PRO A 64 -16.58 -4.42 15.12
CA PRO A 64 -17.79 -3.59 15.21
C PRO A 64 -18.05 -2.70 14.00
N VAL A 65 -17.00 -2.20 13.36
CA VAL A 65 -17.12 -1.32 12.19
C VAL A 65 -17.63 -2.06 10.95
N PHE A 66 -17.47 -3.38 10.90
CA PHE A 66 -17.87 -4.21 9.76
C PHE A 66 -19.20 -4.95 9.96
N THR A 67 -19.77 -4.97 11.19
CA THR A 67 -20.96 -5.81 11.47
C THR A 67 -21.96 -5.14 12.42
N PRO A 68 -23.06 -4.59 11.90
CA PRO A 68 -23.24 -4.16 10.52
C PRO A 68 -22.47 -2.86 10.24
N PRO A 69 -21.90 -2.67 9.06
CA PRO A 69 -21.30 -1.38 8.73
C PRO A 69 -22.41 -0.32 8.69
N ARG A 70 -22.09 0.90 9.15
CA ARG A 70 -23.04 2.02 9.19
C ARG A 70 -22.60 3.14 8.26
N GLY A 71 -23.52 3.64 7.46
CA GLY A 71 -23.28 4.71 6.50
C GLY A 71 -22.47 4.30 5.28
N VAL A 72 -21.97 3.06 5.25
CA VAL A 72 -21.14 2.54 4.15
C VAL A 72 -21.54 1.12 3.78
N GLU A 73 -21.43 0.79 2.50
CA GLU A 73 -21.32 -0.58 2.02
C GLU A 73 -19.85 -0.93 1.85
N ILE A 74 -19.43 -2.06 2.39
CA ILE A 74 -18.03 -2.51 2.30
C ILE A 74 -17.97 -3.63 1.28
N ILE A 75 -17.30 -3.35 0.16
CA ILE A 75 -17.16 -4.28 -0.96
C ILE A 75 -15.68 -4.58 -1.16
N GLY A 76 -15.37 -5.86 -1.29
CA GLY A 76 -13.99 -6.26 -1.50
C GLY A 76 -13.84 -7.72 -1.91
N TYR A 77 -12.60 -8.20 -1.85
CA TYR A 77 -12.28 -9.60 -2.03
C TYR A 77 -10.95 -9.95 -1.39
N PHE A 78 -10.70 -11.25 -1.19
CA PHE A 78 -9.42 -11.80 -0.78
C PHE A 78 -9.00 -12.88 -1.77
N ARG A 79 -7.72 -12.87 -2.15
CA ARG A 79 -7.16 -13.89 -3.04
C ARG A 79 -5.64 -14.04 -2.86
N PRO A 80 -5.06 -15.16 -3.28
CA PRO A 80 -3.62 -15.26 -3.44
C PRO A 80 -3.11 -14.29 -4.53
N ASN A 81 -1.83 -13.96 -4.53
CA ASN A 81 -1.20 -13.23 -5.64
C ASN A 81 -1.14 -14.07 -6.91
N ASP A 82 -1.31 -13.42 -8.08
CA ASP A 82 -1.22 -14.08 -9.39
C ASP A 82 0.19 -14.62 -9.63
N GLU A 83 1.21 -13.87 -9.20
CA GLU A 83 2.60 -14.26 -9.28
C GLU A 83 3.03 -14.99 -7.99
N GLN A 84 3.27 -16.29 -8.14
CA GLN A 84 3.78 -17.09 -7.03
C GLN A 84 5.32 -17.11 -7.06
N PRO A 85 5.97 -17.06 -5.87
CA PRO A 85 7.41 -17.20 -5.80
C PRO A 85 7.86 -18.53 -6.41
N LYS A 86 8.85 -18.49 -7.31
CA LYS A 86 9.47 -19.70 -7.87
C LYS A 86 10.14 -20.54 -6.79
N ASN A 87 10.61 -19.90 -5.72
CA ASN A 87 11.21 -20.57 -4.58
C ASN A 87 10.11 -21.20 -3.71
N THR A 88 10.10 -22.52 -3.64
CA THR A 88 9.11 -23.29 -2.85
C THR A 88 9.28 -23.17 -1.33
N ARG A 89 10.35 -22.52 -0.85
CA ARG A 89 10.59 -22.25 0.59
C ARG A 89 9.96 -20.92 1.04
N VAL A 90 9.51 -20.08 0.10
CA VAL A 90 8.85 -18.81 0.42
C VAL A 90 7.36 -19.06 0.61
N PRO A 91 6.73 -18.48 1.64
CA PRO A 91 5.30 -18.65 1.85
C PRO A 91 4.49 -18.02 0.69
N ILE A 92 3.27 -18.53 0.50
CA ILE A 92 2.37 -18.06 -0.54
C ILE A 92 1.94 -16.63 -0.22
N PRO A 93 2.18 -15.66 -1.12
CA PRO A 93 1.69 -14.31 -0.95
C PRO A 93 0.21 -14.23 -1.34
N GLY A 94 -0.49 -13.34 -0.68
CA GLY A 94 -1.88 -13.04 -1.00
C GLY A 94 -2.27 -11.64 -0.60
N PHE A 95 -3.42 -11.21 -1.04
CA PHE A 95 -3.97 -9.92 -0.70
C PHE A 95 -5.49 -9.90 -0.67
N GLY A 96 -6.02 -8.86 -0.08
CA GLY A 96 -7.41 -8.49 -0.14
C GLY A 96 -7.54 -6.98 -0.09
N TYR A 97 -8.65 -6.48 -0.54
CA TYR A 97 -8.99 -5.10 -0.31
C TYR A 97 -10.45 -4.96 0.08
N LEU A 98 -10.76 -3.93 0.84
CA LEU A 98 -12.10 -3.57 1.31
C LEU A 98 -12.30 -2.10 1.00
N ARG A 99 -13.21 -1.78 0.10
CA ARG A 99 -13.61 -0.42 -0.26
C ARG A 99 -14.85 -0.01 0.48
N PHE A 100 -14.86 1.21 0.97
CA PHE A 100 -15.94 1.79 1.75
C PHE A 100 -16.74 2.75 0.87
N HIS A 101 -17.90 2.28 0.42
CA HIS A 101 -18.82 3.04 -0.42
C HIS A 101 -19.89 3.67 0.46
N PHE A 102 -19.89 4.98 0.61
CA PHE A 102 -20.86 5.66 1.47
C PHE A 102 -22.27 5.69 0.88
N TYR A 103 -23.29 5.72 1.75
CA TYR A 103 -24.69 5.83 1.35
C TYR A 103 -25.16 7.27 1.28
N GLN A 104 -25.96 7.54 0.26
CA GLN A 104 -26.68 8.80 0.10
C GLN A 104 -28.14 8.55 -0.34
N LEU A 105 -28.99 9.56 -0.17
CA LEU A 105 -30.36 9.52 -0.65
C LEU A 105 -30.44 9.93 -2.13
N GLY A 106 -31.06 9.11 -2.93
CA GLY A 106 -31.30 9.42 -4.35
C GLY A 106 -32.36 10.49 -4.50
N ARG A 107 -32.00 11.68 -4.99
CA ARG A 107 -32.90 12.84 -5.14
C ARG A 107 -34.18 12.52 -5.93
N LYS A 108 -34.07 11.71 -6.98
CA LYS A 108 -35.23 11.33 -7.82
C LYS A 108 -36.05 10.20 -7.25
N THR A 109 -35.42 9.32 -6.49
CA THR A 109 -36.06 8.06 -6.04
C THR A 109 -36.48 8.10 -4.58
N GLY A 110 -35.91 8.99 -3.78
CA GLY A 110 -36.02 9.01 -2.31
C GLY A 110 -35.48 7.74 -1.64
N LYS A 111 -34.71 6.92 -2.37
CA LYS A 111 -34.18 5.64 -1.85
C LYS A 111 -32.69 5.74 -1.59
N PRO A 112 -32.19 5.10 -0.53
CA PRO A 112 -30.76 4.97 -0.29
C PRO A 112 -30.05 4.24 -1.43
N PHE A 113 -28.89 4.73 -1.83
CA PHE A 113 -27.98 4.02 -2.72
C PHE A 113 -26.54 4.33 -2.28
N HIS A 114 -25.60 3.42 -2.56
CA HIS A 114 -24.20 3.66 -2.28
C HIS A 114 -23.49 4.25 -3.50
N ILE A 115 -22.54 5.15 -3.24
CA ILE A 115 -21.67 5.70 -4.27
C ILE A 115 -20.43 4.81 -4.40
N CYS A 116 -20.18 4.34 -5.62
CA CYS A 116 -18.93 3.66 -5.95
C CYS A 116 -17.76 4.65 -6.08
N CYS A 117 -16.57 4.09 -6.13
CA CYS A 117 -15.34 4.80 -6.54
C CYS A 117 -14.80 5.77 -5.49
N THR A 118 -15.05 5.52 -4.20
CA THR A 118 -14.29 6.14 -3.13
C THR A 118 -12.87 5.59 -3.11
N THR A 119 -11.92 6.43 -2.70
CA THR A 119 -10.51 6.04 -2.52
C THR A 119 -10.23 5.45 -1.14
N ASP A 120 -11.24 5.48 -0.26
CA ASP A 120 -11.11 5.01 1.11
C ASP A 120 -11.19 3.49 1.15
N GLU A 121 -10.09 2.88 1.55
CA GLU A 121 -9.97 1.42 1.50
C GLU A 121 -9.02 0.87 2.56
N ILE A 122 -9.21 -0.39 2.89
CA ILE A 122 -8.24 -1.19 3.64
C ILE A 122 -7.64 -2.19 2.66
N PHE A 123 -6.32 -2.15 2.55
CA PHE A 123 -5.56 -3.09 1.74
C PHE A 123 -4.82 -4.07 2.65
N ALA A 124 -5.26 -5.33 2.65
CA ALA A 124 -4.64 -6.40 3.41
C ALA A 124 -3.63 -7.15 2.53
N THR A 125 -2.41 -7.39 3.03
CA THR A 125 -1.49 -8.34 2.39
C THR A 125 -1.12 -9.46 3.34
N VAL A 126 -0.84 -10.60 2.79
CA VAL A 126 -0.42 -11.80 3.50
C VAL A 126 0.88 -12.28 2.91
N ASN A 127 1.91 -12.42 3.74
CA ASN A 127 3.26 -12.85 3.33
C ASN A 127 3.87 -12.00 2.19
N ASP A 128 3.29 -10.84 1.91
CA ASP A 128 3.74 -9.91 0.88
C ASP A 128 3.64 -8.47 1.37
N PRO A 129 4.69 -7.89 1.93
CA PRO A 129 4.66 -6.53 2.44
C PRO A 129 4.63 -5.46 1.36
N GLY A 130 4.92 -5.79 0.09
CA GLY A 130 5.17 -4.81 -0.96
C GLY A 130 4.02 -3.83 -1.21
N MET A 131 2.76 -4.26 -1.09
CA MET A 131 1.60 -3.38 -1.28
C MET A 131 1.10 -2.73 0.02
N GLY A 132 1.59 -3.19 1.16
CA GLY A 132 1.28 -2.62 2.48
C GLY A 132 2.15 -1.41 2.83
N PHE A 133 3.20 -1.14 2.07
CA PHE A 133 4.18 -0.08 2.30
C PHE A 133 4.49 0.70 1.03
N ASP A 134 5.15 1.86 1.19
CA ASP A 134 5.64 2.64 0.06
C ASP A 134 6.81 1.92 -0.62
N MET A 135 6.52 1.37 -1.78
CA MET A 135 7.47 0.56 -2.53
C MET A 135 8.33 1.47 -3.41
N PHE A 136 9.65 1.40 -3.24
CA PHE A 136 10.60 2.07 -4.13
C PHE A 136 10.66 1.32 -5.47
N SER A 137 10.87 0.00 -5.44
CA SER A 137 10.92 -0.81 -6.65
C SER A 137 10.52 -2.26 -6.37
N ALA A 138 9.73 -2.82 -7.29
CA ALA A 138 9.32 -4.23 -7.28
C ALA A 138 10.17 -5.12 -8.19
N THR A 139 10.83 -4.55 -9.21
CA THR A 139 11.38 -5.31 -10.34
C THR A 139 12.85 -5.08 -10.62
N GLU A 140 13.42 -3.97 -10.14
CA GLU A 140 14.83 -3.63 -10.41
C GLU A 140 15.81 -4.40 -9.53
N PHE A 141 15.33 -4.97 -8.44
CA PHE A 141 16.15 -5.67 -7.44
C PHE A 141 15.69 -7.12 -7.27
N PRO A 142 16.58 -8.00 -6.78
CA PRO A 142 16.22 -9.39 -6.51
C PRO A 142 15.11 -9.58 -5.47
N THR A 143 14.95 -8.59 -4.57
CA THR A 143 13.88 -8.52 -3.56
C THR A 143 13.20 -7.18 -3.63
N LYS A 144 11.97 -7.08 -3.13
CA LYS A 144 11.25 -5.80 -3.05
C LYS A 144 12.01 -4.80 -2.21
N VAL A 145 12.17 -3.59 -2.74
CA VAL A 145 12.80 -2.47 -2.05
C VAL A 145 11.71 -1.46 -1.68
N LEU A 146 11.75 -1.04 -0.42
CA LEU A 146 10.81 -0.13 0.19
C LEU A 146 11.55 1.14 0.65
N TYR A 147 10.86 2.27 0.69
CA TYR A 147 11.27 3.34 1.58
C TYR A 147 11.16 2.84 3.01
N GLU A 148 12.16 3.13 3.86
CA GLU A 148 12.14 2.66 5.24
C GLU A 148 10.90 3.19 5.96
N PRO A 149 10.02 2.29 6.47
CA PRO A 149 8.79 2.71 7.10
C PRO A 149 9.02 3.43 8.43
N LEU A 150 8.31 4.54 8.65
CA LEU A 150 8.35 5.26 9.92
C LEU A 150 7.37 4.63 10.91
N GLN A 151 7.87 3.97 11.94
CA GLN A 151 7.03 3.50 13.03
C GLN A 151 6.55 4.70 13.87
N VAL A 152 5.23 4.85 13.99
CA VAL A 152 4.59 5.96 14.70
C VAL A 152 3.93 5.54 16.02
N GLY A 153 3.84 4.23 16.28
CA GLY A 153 3.25 3.71 17.49
C GLY A 153 3.02 2.20 17.45
N GLU A 154 2.13 1.75 18.32
CA GLU A 154 1.68 0.36 18.40
C GLU A 154 0.19 0.33 18.73
N LEU A 155 -0.53 -0.64 18.19
CA LEU A 155 -1.91 -0.95 18.53
C LEU A 155 -1.98 -2.41 19.01
N ALA A 156 -2.43 -2.62 20.25
CA ALA A 156 -2.48 -3.94 20.88
C ALA A 156 -1.15 -4.73 20.81
N GLY A 157 -0.01 -4.02 20.88
CA GLY A 157 1.33 -4.61 20.78
C GLY A 157 1.82 -4.91 19.36
N PHE A 158 1.07 -4.48 18.33
CA PHE A 158 1.47 -4.58 16.93
C PHE A 158 1.95 -3.23 16.41
N PRO A 159 3.10 -3.17 15.71
CA PRO A 159 3.66 -1.91 15.25
C PRO A 159 2.78 -1.25 14.19
N LEU A 160 2.60 0.07 14.36
CA LEU A 160 1.90 0.96 13.44
C LEU A 160 2.91 1.84 12.72
N PHE A 161 2.83 1.86 11.41
CA PHE A 161 3.70 2.64 10.54
C PHE A 161 2.90 3.69 9.79
N ARG A 162 3.54 4.84 9.52
CA ARG A 162 3.01 5.88 8.65
C ARG A 162 3.76 5.89 7.34
N LEU A 163 3.01 5.95 6.24
CA LEU A 163 3.52 6.03 4.88
C LEU A 163 3.72 7.49 4.47
N GLN A 164 4.45 7.72 3.38
CA GLN A 164 4.76 9.07 2.88
C GLN A 164 3.52 9.89 2.52
N ASN A 165 2.48 9.22 2.03
CA ASN A 165 1.20 9.83 1.68
C ASN A 165 0.25 10.02 2.88
N GLY A 166 0.72 9.76 4.09
CA GLY A 166 -0.07 9.87 5.32
C GLY A 166 -0.90 8.65 5.69
N ASN A 167 -1.02 7.66 4.80
CA ASN A 167 -1.69 6.40 5.12
C ASN A 167 -0.98 5.66 6.25
N GLU A 168 -1.71 4.81 6.96
CA GLU A 168 -1.17 4.04 8.07
C GLU A 168 -1.24 2.54 7.77
N THR A 169 -0.24 1.81 8.26
CA THR A 169 -0.14 0.35 8.10
C THR A 169 0.14 -0.30 9.45
N ILE A 170 -0.73 -1.21 9.88
CA ILE A 170 -0.46 -2.10 11.01
C ILE A 170 0.16 -3.41 10.50
N VAL A 171 1.12 -3.92 11.26
CA VAL A 171 1.83 -5.16 10.93
C VAL A 171 1.54 -6.21 12.00
N LEU A 172 0.88 -7.29 11.59
CA LEU A 172 0.64 -8.43 12.46
C LEU A 172 1.65 -9.53 12.16
N SER A 173 2.40 -9.95 13.16
CA SER A 173 3.37 -11.03 13.09
C SER A 173 3.60 -11.64 14.46
N ARG A 174 3.92 -12.95 14.50
CA ARG A 174 4.41 -13.63 15.72
C ARG A 174 5.92 -13.38 15.93
N ARG A 175 6.64 -12.98 14.89
CA ARG A 175 8.06 -12.64 14.98
C ARG A 175 8.21 -11.18 15.37
N LYS A 176 9.12 -10.91 16.29
CA LYS A 176 9.51 -9.56 16.67
C LYS A 176 10.54 -9.01 15.69
N GLY A 177 10.58 -7.69 15.58
CA GLY A 177 11.49 -6.95 14.71
C GLY A 177 10.98 -6.79 13.28
N PRO A 178 11.69 -5.97 12.49
CA PRO A 178 11.30 -5.69 11.13
C PRO A 178 11.52 -6.90 10.21
N PHE A 179 10.65 -7.04 9.21
CA PHE A 179 10.80 -8.02 8.13
C PHE A 179 11.69 -7.51 6.99
N TRP A 180 12.42 -6.44 7.22
CA TRP A 180 13.35 -5.83 6.27
C TRP A 180 14.70 -5.60 6.91
N ILE A 181 15.68 -5.42 6.04
CA ILE A 181 17.05 -5.04 6.40
C ILE A 181 17.48 -3.84 5.53
N PRO A 182 18.43 -3.02 5.99
CA PRO A 182 18.95 -1.93 5.18
C PRO A 182 19.41 -2.39 3.80
N LEU A 183 19.02 -1.65 2.75
CA LEU A 183 19.59 -1.81 1.43
C LEU A 183 20.93 -1.06 1.41
N THR A 184 22.03 -1.71 1.06
CA THR A 184 23.33 -1.03 1.00
C THR A 184 23.46 -0.18 -0.27
N ARG A 185 24.34 0.84 -0.23
CA ARG A 185 24.64 1.68 -1.40
C ARG A 185 25.15 0.84 -2.57
N GLU A 186 25.99 -0.16 -2.29
CA GLU A 186 26.47 -1.08 -3.31
C GLU A 186 25.34 -1.89 -3.95
N GLU A 187 24.46 -2.48 -3.15
CA GLU A 187 23.28 -3.22 -3.65
C GLU A 187 22.39 -2.33 -4.49
N TYR A 188 22.16 -1.08 -4.06
CA TYR A 188 21.37 -0.10 -4.79
C TYR A 188 21.95 0.17 -6.18
N VAL A 189 23.24 0.57 -6.26
CA VAL A 189 23.85 0.91 -7.54
C VAL A 189 23.95 -0.30 -8.46
N LYS A 190 24.26 -1.50 -7.92
CA LYS A 190 24.25 -2.74 -8.70
C LYS A 190 22.87 -3.08 -9.27
N GLY A 191 21.81 -2.92 -8.49
CA GLY A 191 20.44 -3.14 -8.96
C GLY A 191 20.05 -2.19 -10.08
N ARG A 192 20.29 -0.89 -9.88
CA ARG A 192 20.06 0.15 -10.91
C ARG A 192 20.89 -0.09 -12.17
N LEU A 193 22.17 -0.44 -12.01
CA LEU A 193 23.04 -0.75 -13.14
C LEU A 193 22.51 -1.94 -13.95
N ALA A 194 22.13 -3.02 -13.29
CA ALA A 194 21.57 -4.20 -13.96
C ALA A 194 20.27 -3.87 -14.72
N HIS A 195 19.42 -3.03 -14.14
CA HIS A 195 18.20 -2.54 -14.81
C HIS A 195 18.55 -1.74 -16.07
N TRP A 196 19.43 -0.74 -15.97
CA TRP A 196 19.81 0.08 -17.11
C TRP A 196 20.57 -0.68 -18.19
N GLN A 197 21.38 -1.66 -17.84
CA GLN A 197 22.01 -2.56 -18.82
C GLN A 197 20.98 -3.36 -19.61
N LYS A 198 19.93 -3.83 -18.95
CA LYS A 198 18.82 -4.53 -19.61
C LYS A 198 18.02 -3.60 -20.54
N GLU A 199 17.81 -2.36 -20.13
CA GLU A 199 17.14 -1.37 -20.99
C GLU A 199 18.02 -0.95 -22.16
N ALA A 200 19.33 -0.75 -21.93
CA ALA A 200 20.28 -0.45 -23.01
C ALA A 200 20.33 -1.53 -24.09
N ALA A 201 20.19 -2.81 -23.71
CA ALA A 201 20.15 -3.91 -24.66
C ALA A 201 18.90 -3.92 -25.57
N LYS A 202 17.85 -3.17 -25.18
CA LYS A 202 16.61 -3.02 -25.97
C LYS A 202 16.53 -1.67 -26.68
N SER A 203 17.40 -0.73 -26.33
CA SER A 203 17.39 0.63 -26.86
C SER A 203 17.76 0.67 -28.33
N PRO A 204 17.15 1.56 -29.12
CA PRO A 204 17.49 1.72 -30.52
C PRO A 204 18.90 2.31 -30.69
N PRO A 205 19.59 2.08 -31.83
CA PRO A 205 20.99 2.50 -32.04
C PRO A 205 21.25 4.00 -31.87
N GLN A 206 20.22 4.84 -32.03
CA GLN A 206 20.31 6.30 -31.88
C GLN A 206 20.18 6.77 -30.41
N ASP A 207 19.88 5.88 -29.47
CA ASP A 207 19.82 6.22 -28.07
C ASP A 207 21.22 6.43 -27.50
N THR A 208 21.50 7.65 -27.06
CA THR A 208 22.77 8.03 -26.42
C THR A 208 22.65 8.16 -24.91
N ILE A 209 21.43 8.26 -24.40
CA ILE A 209 21.14 8.53 -22.99
C ILE A 209 21.34 7.27 -22.16
N THR A 210 20.67 6.17 -22.49
CA THR A 210 20.72 4.93 -21.71
C THR A 210 22.15 4.37 -21.56
N PRO A 211 23.00 4.33 -22.62
CA PRO A 211 24.41 3.96 -22.47
C PRO A 211 25.21 4.91 -21.57
N GLN A 212 24.87 6.22 -21.54
CA GLN A 212 25.52 7.15 -20.64
C GLN A 212 25.15 6.87 -19.18
N ILE A 213 23.87 6.62 -18.88
CA ILE A 213 23.42 6.21 -17.53
C ILE A 213 24.18 4.97 -17.06
N VAL A 214 24.33 3.96 -17.92
CA VAL A 214 25.10 2.75 -17.61
C VAL A 214 26.53 3.10 -17.21
N ARG A 215 27.23 3.95 -18.02
CA ARG A 215 28.61 4.38 -17.71
C ARG A 215 28.71 5.11 -16.38
N ASN A 216 27.79 6.03 -16.10
CA ASN A 216 27.76 6.80 -14.85
C ASN A 216 27.59 5.89 -13.63
N HIS A 217 26.67 4.92 -13.70
CA HIS A 217 26.47 3.95 -12.62
C HIS A 217 27.71 3.04 -12.43
N GLN A 218 28.37 2.63 -13.50
CA GLN A 218 29.62 1.88 -13.42
C GLN A 218 30.74 2.69 -12.75
N ALA A 219 30.89 3.95 -13.15
CA ALA A 219 31.88 4.86 -12.58
C ALA A 219 31.62 5.12 -11.08
N ALA A 220 30.36 5.37 -10.71
CA ALA A 220 29.96 5.57 -9.33
C ALA A 220 30.27 4.31 -8.47
N LEU A 221 29.94 3.11 -8.97
CA LEU A 221 30.24 1.88 -8.26
C LEU A 221 31.73 1.65 -8.09
N ALA A 222 32.54 1.97 -9.10
CA ALA A 222 33.98 1.84 -9.05
C ALA A 222 34.63 2.83 -8.06
N ALA A 223 34.09 4.02 -7.93
CA ALA A 223 34.59 5.09 -7.04
C ALA A 223 34.25 4.86 -5.55
N MET A 224 33.28 4.02 -5.22
CA MET A 224 32.86 3.79 -3.82
C MET A 224 33.97 3.13 -3.00
N SER A 225 34.27 3.69 -1.83
CA SER A 225 35.12 3.04 -0.83
C SER A 225 34.44 1.78 -0.23
N PRO A 226 35.22 0.87 0.40
CA PRO A 226 34.63 -0.29 1.08
C PRO A 226 33.65 0.05 2.20
N GLU A 227 33.86 1.18 2.88
CA GLU A 227 32.97 1.72 3.92
C GLU A 227 31.68 2.20 3.30
N GLU A 228 31.78 3.05 2.28
CA GLU A 228 30.61 3.59 1.57
C GLU A 228 29.72 2.48 1.00
N ARG A 229 30.31 1.45 0.42
CA ARG A 229 29.56 0.30 -0.14
C ARG A 229 28.62 -0.35 0.87
N ARG A 230 28.99 -0.37 2.16
CA ARG A 230 28.21 -0.99 3.25
C ARG A 230 27.20 -0.05 3.91
N MET A 231 27.29 1.25 3.67
CA MET A 231 26.34 2.22 4.22
C MET A 231 24.93 1.97 3.63
N GLN A 232 23.92 2.30 4.41
CA GLN A 232 22.53 2.27 3.93
C GLN A 232 22.32 3.22 2.77
N ALA A 233 21.69 2.77 1.72
CA ALA A 233 21.27 3.61 0.61
C ALA A 233 20.15 4.57 1.06
N ARG A 234 20.29 5.84 0.67
CA ARG A 234 19.27 6.87 0.85
C ARG A 234 18.93 7.43 -0.54
N TYR A 235 17.68 7.26 -0.94
CA TYR A 235 17.22 7.78 -2.22
C TYR A 235 17.13 9.31 -2.17
N TYR A 236 17.78 9.95 -3.13
CA TYR A 236 17.76 11.39 -3.28
C TYR A 236 17.52 11.71 -4.76
N PRO A 237 16.41 12.37 -5.12
CA PRO A 237 16.07 12.68 -6.52
C PRO A 237 16.96 13.80 -7.05
N ALA A 238 18.19 13.46 -7.41
CA ALA A 238 19.14 14.34 -8.10
C ALA A 238 19.04 14.15 -9.62
N ASP A 239 20.17 14.29 -10.32
CA ASP A 239 20.25 14.07 -11.75
C ASP A 239 19.84 12.61 -12.10
N PRO A 240 18.84 12.38 -12.97
CA PRO A 240 18.42 11.04 -13.38
C PRO A 240 19.51 10.27 -14.14
N MET A 241 20.56 10.97 -14.64
CA MET A 241 21.71 10.35 -15.29
C MET A 241 22.68 9.70 -14.31
N GLU A 242 22.60 10.06 -13.01
CA GLU A 242 23.47 9.57 -11.95
C GLU A 242 22.72 8.59 -11.03
N PRO A 243 23.43 7.77 -10.24
CA PRO A 243 22.78 7.07 -9.15
C PRO A 243 22.14 8.06 -8.19
N THR A 244 20.81 8.00 -8.06
CA THR A 244 20.01 8.93 -7.24
C THR A 244 20.20 8.63 -5.75
N LEU A 245 21.43 8.78 -5.25
CA LEU A 245 21.84 8.55 -3.87
C LEU A 245 22.22 9.88 -3.18
N ALA A 246 21.78 10.04 -1.95
CA ALA A 246 22.22 11.14 -1.11
C ALA A 246 23.76 11.14 -0.94
N PRO A 247 24.40 12.31 -0.76
CA PRO A 247 25.82 12.39 -0.45
C PRO A 247 26.19 11.56 0.79
N VAL A 248 27.40 11.05 0.83
CA VAL A 248 27.92 10.29 1.97
C VAL A 248 27.94 11.16 3.21
N GLY A 249 27.38 10.66 4.32
CA GLY A 249 27.31 11.40 5.59
C GLY A 249 26.20 12.45 5.65
N SER A 250 25.38 12.59 4.60
CA SER A 250 24.21 13.46 4.62
C SER A 250 22.99 12.72 5.21
N ASP A 251 22.19 13.44 5.98
CA ASP A 251 20.86 12.99 6.44
C ASP A 251 19.77 13.21 5.39
N GLU A 252 20.10 13.80 4.25
CA GLU A 252 19.18 14.01 3.14
C GLU A 252 18.74 12.69 2.51
N GLY A 253 17.63 12.77 1.78
CA GLY A 253 17.07 11.62 1.09
C GLY A 253 16.38 10.62 2.03
N GLN A 254 15.71 9.69 1.42
CA GLN A 254 14.89 8.69 2.11
C GLN A 254 15.65 7.37 2.24
N PRO A 255 15.83 6.82 3.46
CA PRO A 255 16.49 5.56 3.65
C PRO A 255 15.74 4.43 2.90
N LEU A 256 16.50 3.53 2.31
CA LEU A 256 15.96 2.38 1.60
C LEU A 256 16.23 1.08 2.37
N VAL A 257 15.22 0.22 2.36
CA VAL A 257 15.29 -1.12 2.94
C VAL A 257 14.84 -2.14 1.92
N ARG A 258 15.28 -3.38 2.08
CA ARG A 258 14.78 -4.49 1.29
C ARG A 258 14.14 -5.54 2.17
N VAL A 259 13.12 -6.22 1.65
CA VAL A 259 12.49 -7.33 2.34
C VAL A 259 13.53 -8.43 2.57
N ASP A 260 13.61 -8.93 3.79
CA ASP A 260 14.49 -10.04 4.15
C ASP A 260 13.80 -11.40 3.93
N PRO A 261 14.16 -12.18 2.91
CA PRO A 261 13.56 -13.49 2.69
C PRO A 261 13.84 -14.47 3.85
N ALA A 262 14.93 -14.27 4.60
CA ALA A 262 15.27 -15.12 5.75
C ALA A 262 14.39 -14.85 6.97
N TRP A 263 13.60 -13.77 6.94
CA TRP A 263 12.64 -13.48 7.99
C TRP A 263 11.52 -14.52 8.07
N PHE A 264 11.13 -15.11 6.95
CA PHE A 264 10.11 -16.16 6.93
C PHE A 264 10.68 -17.50 7.43
N ASP A 265 9.89 -18.21 8.26
CA ASP A 265 10.27 -19.55 8.73
C ASP A 265 9.98 -20.59 7.63
N PRO A 266 11.02 -21.21 7.03
CA PRO A 266 10.84 -22.19 5.95
C PRO A 266 10.32 -23.55 6.44
N LYS A 267 10.20 -23.76 7.76
CA LYS A 267 9.65 -24.99 8.35
C LYS A 267 8.13 -24.99 8.38
N LEU A 268 7.52 -23.80 8.32
CA LEU A 268 6.06 -23.69 8.26
C LEU A 268 5.55 -24.04 6.85
N PRO A 269 4.32 -24.57 6.74
CA PRO A 269 3.69 -24.78 5.44
C PRO A 269 3.66 -23.48 4.63
N ARG A 270 3.82 -23.55 3.32
CA ARG A 270 3.77 -22.36 2.47
C ARG A 270 2.44 -21.61 2.55
N SER A 271 1.36 -22.30 2.87
CA SER A 271 0.04 -21.72 3.12
C SER A 271 -0.08 -20.99 4.45
N ALA A 272 0.93 -21.08 5.33
CA ALA A 272 0.95 -20.43 6.63
C ALA A 272 0.99 -18.90 6.50
N PHE A 273 0.20 -18.21 7.32
CA PHE A 273 0.22 -16.76 7.43
C PHE A 273 1.26 -16.36 8.48
N GLN A 274 2.41 -15.91 8.04
CA GLN A 274 3.51 -15.49 8.92
C GLN A 274 3.56 -13.98 9.10
N LEU A 275 3.06 -13.24 8.11
CA LEU A 275 3.00 -11.79 8.07
C LEU A 275 1.66 -11.36 7.48
N ILE A 276 0.96 -10.47 8.17
CA ILE A 276 -0.21 -9.77 7.64
C ILE A 276 0.06 -8.28 7.80
N THR A 277 -0.10 -7.51 6.73
CA THR A 277 -0.11 -6.06 6.80
C THR A 277 -1.47 -5.54 6.38
N LEU A 278 -1.99 -4.56 7.09
CA LEU A 278 -3.21 -3.88 6.71
C LEU A 278 -2.91 -2.39 6.57
N LYS A 279 -2.98 -1.90 5.34
CA LYS A 279 -2.84 -0.49 5.00
C LYS A 279 -4.22 0.16 4.97
N PHE A 280 -4.35 1.26 5.67
CA PHE A 280 -5.55 2.06 5.78
C PHE A 280 -5.36 3.32 4.95
N SER A 281 -6.08 3.38 3.84
CA SER A 281 -6.06 4.54 2.94
C SER A 281 -7.36 5.31 3.14
N TYR A 282 -7.23 6.57 3.51
CA TYR A 282 -8.35 7.49 3.67
C TYR A 282 -7.99 8.88 3.18
N THR A 283 -8.98 9.55 2.59
CA THR A 283 -8.83 10.93 2.10
C THR A 283 -9.03 11.93 3.23
N GLY A 284 -8.21 12.99 3.25
CA GLY A 284 -8.33 14.09 4.21
C GLY A 284 -7.31 14.06 5.35
N ASN A 285 -7.30 15.14 6.14
CA ASN A 285 -6.37 15.34 7.26
C ASN A 285 -6.84 14.64 8.55
N LEU A 286 -7.43 13.46 8.45
CA LEU A 286 -7.94 12.69 9.59
C LEU A 286 -6.84 12.15 10.53
N GLN A 287 -5.62 12.57 10.34
CA GLN A 287 -4.42 12.00 10.95
C GLN A 287 -4.33 12.15 12.47
N HIS A 288 -5.12 13.01 13.12
CA HIS A 288 -4.87 13.33 14.54
C HIS A 288 -6.08 13.47 15.45
N GLU A 289 -7.30 13.59 14.94
CA GLU A 289 -8.49 13.69 15.78
C GLU A 289 -9.58 12.79 15.20
N ALA A 290 -10.33 12.13 16.09
CA ALA A 290 -11.52 11.40 15.67
C ALA A 290 -12.58 12.42 15.22
N PRO A 291 -12.71 12.75 13.93
CA PRO A 291 -13.81 13.56 13.49
C PRO A 291 -15.05 12.67 13.58
N GLY A 292 -16.04 13.10 14.31
CA GLY A 292 -17.37 12.58 14.04
C GLY A 292 -17.70 12.86 12.58
N PRO A 293 -18.56 12.08 11.92
CA PRO A 293 -19.00 12.36 10.56
C PRO A 293 -19.83 13.66 10.57
N THR A 294 -19.15 14.81 10.49
CA THR A 294 -19.78 16.13 10.50
C THR A 294 -20.21 16.53 9.11
N GLU A 295 -19.59 15.97 8.10
CA GLU A 295 -19.89 16.21 6.70
C GLU A 295 -19.91 14.90 5.90
N ALA A 296 -20.51 14.98 4.82
CA ALA A 296 -20.78 13.93 3.87
C ALA A 296 -19.55 13.24 3.30
N GLY A 297 -18.49 13.98 3.00
CA GLY A 297 -17.23 13.47 2.50
C GLY A 297 -16.44 12.66 3.54
N ASP A 298 -16.79 12.79 4.81
CA ASP A 298 -16.02 12.25 5.93
C ASP A 298 -16.48 10.86 6.39
N VAL A 299 -17.62 10.36 5.88
CA VAL A 299 -18.19 9.09 6.36
C VAL A 299 -17.25 7.91 6.06
N SER A 300 -16.80 7.77 4.82
CA SER A 300 -15.91 6.65 4.43
C SER A 300 -14.53 6.76 5.09
N PRO A 301 -13.82 7.90 5.03
CA PRO A 301 -12.55 8.07 5.73
C PRO A 301 -12.68 7.78 7.22
N TYR A 302 -13.73 8.29 7.86
CA TYR A 302 -13.98 8.06 9.28
C TYR A 302 -14.18 6.57 9.61
N ARG A 303 -14.91 5.82 8.79
CA ARG A 303 -15.09 4.38 8.99
C ARG A 303 -13.80 3.59 8.80
N VAL A 304 -12.95 3.99 7.84
CA VAL A 304 -11.61 3.39 7.67
C VAL A 304 -10.73 3.70 8.89
N TRP A 305 -10.74 4.95 9.38
CA TRP A 305 -10.05 5.33 10.61
C TRP A 305 -10.57 4.54 11.82
N GLN A 306 -11.89 4.42 11.99
CA GLN A 306 -12.48 3.58 13.05
C GLN A 306 -12.01 2.13 12.96
N ALA A 307 -11.95 1.55 11.74
CA ALA A 307 -11.48 0.19 11.55
C ALA A 307 -10.06 -0.01 12.08
N LEU A 308 -9.17 0.99 11.89
CA LEU A 308 -7.83 0.94 12.45
C LEU A 308 -7.83 1.03 13.98
N HIS A 309 -8.55 1.99 14.56
CA HIS A 309 -8.40 2.34 15.98
C HIS A 309 -9.33 1.59 16.94
N THR A 310 -10.40 0.96 16.43
CA THR A 310 -11.38 0.26 17.28
C THR A 310 -11.44 -1.24 17.07
N SER A 311 -10.69 -1.80 16.11
CA SER A 311 -10.63 -3.25 15.90
C SER A 311 -9.82 -3.95 16.99
N ASP A 312 -10.24 -5.15 17.34
CA ASP A 312 -9.46 -6.05 18.22
C ASP A 312 -8.35 -6.73 17.41
N TRP A 313 -7.19 -6.07 17.39
CA TRP A 313 -6.00 -6.57 16.69
C TRP A 313 -5.46 -7.87 17.31
N GLY A 314 -5.71 -8.10 18.61
CA GLY A 314 -5.40 -9.36 19.28
C GLY A 314 -6.21 -10.51 18.68
N GLU A 315 -7.54 -10.33 18.52
CA GLU A 315 -8.40 -11.32 17.87
C GLU A 315 -8.02 -11.53 16.39
N ILE A 316 -7.81 -10.44 15.62
CA ILE A 316 -7.45 -10.51 14.20
C ILE A 316 -6.11 -11.23 14.01
N SER A 317 -5.15 -11.05 14.91
CA SER A 317 -3.87 -11.75 14.90
C SER A 317 -4.01 -13.27 14.99
N GLY A 318 -5.17 -13.75 15.44
CA GLY A 318 -5.53 -15.16 15.40
C GLY A 318 -5.56 -15.76 13.98
N ALA A 319 -5.53 -14.94 12.92
CA ALA A 319 -5.34 -15.41 11.55
C ALA A 319 -3.91 -15.88 11.26
N LEU A 320 -2.92 -15.41 12.03
CA LEU A 320 -1.53 -15.88 11.92
C LEU A 320 -1.46 -17.38 12.26
N THR A 321 -0.62 -18.08 11.51
CA THR A 321 -0.38 -19.50 11.75
C THR A 321 0.60 -19.66 12.92
N ASP A 322 0.20 -20.42 13.91
CA ASP A 322 1.07 -20.82 15.02
C ASP A 322 2.09 -21.85 14.57
N LYS A 323 3.21 -21.94 15.32
CA LYS A 323 4.27 -22.93 15.09
C LYS A 323 3.79 -24.35 15.36
#